data_910ea1b9611fb24855cedebd340993f8
#
_entry.id   910ea1b9611fb24855cedebd340993f8
#
_cell.length_a   1.000
_cell.length_b   1.000
_cell.length_c   1.000
_cell.angle_alpha   90.00
_cell.angle_beta   90.00
_cell.angle_gamma   90.00
#
_symmetry.space_group_name_H-M   'P 1'
#
loop_
_entity.id
_entity.type
_entity.pdbx_description
1 polymer ?
#
loop_
_entity_poly.entity_id
_entity_poly.type
_entity_poly.pdbx_seq_one_letter_code
_entity_poly.pdbx_strand_id
1 'polypeptide(L)'
;MMTQNADKKREQIQMFCMDDLVPQDHLLRLIDQAIDWSFIYDLVIDKYSADNGRPSMDPVMLIKIPFIQYLYGIRSMRQTVKEIEVNVAYRWFLGLEMMDKVPHFSTFGKNYTRRFKNT
;
A
#
# COMPACT_ATOMS: atom_id res chain seq x y z
N MET A 1 30.60 2.03 -28.67
CA MET A 1 31.32 2.16 -27.40
C MET A 1 30.41 1.72 -26.28
N MET A 2 30.92 0.88 -25.38
CA MET A 2 30.15 0.37 -24.25
C MET A 2 30.34 1.25 -23.03
N THR A 3 29.24 1.63 -22.38
CA THR A 3 29.31 2.38 -21.13
C THR A 3 29.08 1.44 -19.98
N GLN A 4 29.91 1.49 -18.95
CA GLN A 4 29.79 0.64 -17.78
C GLN A 4 29.30 1.48 -16.61
N ASN A 5 28.04 1.28 -16.21
CA ASN A 5 27.46 1.98 -15.07
C ASN A 5 27.03 1.00 -13.97
N ALA A 6 27.68 -0.16 -13.92
CA ALA A 6 27.19 -1.25 -13.11
C ALA A 6 27.22 -1.01 -11.63
N ASP A 7 27.94 0.03 -11.17
CA ASP A 7 28.36 -0.10 -9.82
C ASP A 7 28.01 1.01 -8.92
N LYS A 8 27.39 1.99 -9.16
CA LYS A 8 28.01 2.75 -8.17
C LYS A 8 27.25 3.82 -7.50
N LYS A 9 26.02 3.93 -7.86
CA LYS A 9 25.26 5.03 -7.28
C LYS A 9 24.25 4.58 -6.25
N ARG A 10 24.30 3.31 -5.87
CA ARG A 10 23.36 2.78 -4.89
C ARG A 10 23.48 3.43 -3.52
N GLU A 11 24.66 3.84 -3.15
CA GLU A 11 24.92 4.45 -1.85
C GLU A 11 24.87 5.97 -1.89
N GLN A 12 24.69 6.53 -3.06
CA GLN A 12 24.63 7.98 -3.21
C GLN A 12 23.34 8.53 -2.63
N ILE A 13 23.44 9.51 -1.77
CA ILE A 13 22.27 10.18 -1.22
C ILE A 13 21.63 11.03 -2.30
N GLN A 14 20.31 10.87 -2.47
CA GLN A 14 19.55 11.64 -3.44
C GLN A 14 18.37 12.29 -2.73
N MET A 15 18.06 13.50 -3.13
CA MET A 15 16.97 14.26 -2.50
C MET A 15 15.79 14.35 -3.47
N PHE A 16 14.70 13.67 -3.13
CA PHE A 16 13.45 13.71 -3.88
C PHE A 16 12.30 13.31 -2.94
N CYS A 17 11.08 13.63 -3.32
CA CYS A 17 9.92 13.11 -2.60
C CYS A 17 9.35 11.91 -3.34
N MET A 18 8.58 11.09 -2.62
CA MET A 18 8.00 9.88 -3.20
C MET A 18 7.13 10.19 -4.41
N ASP A 19 6.42 11.31 -4.37
CA ASP A 19 5.53 11.69 -5.47
C ASP A 19 6.28 11.87 -6.79
N ASP A 20 7.56 12.27 -6.72
CA ASP A 20 8.39 12.44 -7.91
C ASP A 20 8.73 11.11 -8.58
N LEU A 21 8.66 10.01 -7.84
CA LEU A 21 9.09 8.70 -8.33
C LEU A 21 7.99 7.95 -9.07
N VAL A 22 6.74 8.40 -8.97
CA VAL A 22 5.62 7.72 -9.61
C VAL A 22 5.18 8.52 -10.83
N PRO A 23 5.25 7.95 -12.04
CA PRO A 23 4.84 8.67 -13.25
C PRO A 23 3.41 9.21 -13.15
N GLN A 24 3.18 10.37 -13.73
CA GLN A 24 1.87 11.02 -13.67
C GLN A 24 0.77 10.20 -14.35
N ASP A 25 1.13 9.38 -15.32
CA ASP A 25 0.17 8.54 -16.05
C ASP A 25 0.11 7.12 -15.49
N HIS A 26 0.70 6.86 -14.32
CA HIS A 26 0.65 5.53 -13.72
C HIS A 26 -0.79 5.15 -13.40
N LEU A 27 -1.13 3.88 -13.64
CA LEU A 27 -2.49 3.39 -13.42
C LEU A 27 -2.99 3.66 -12.01
N LEU A 28 -2.15 3.50 -11.00
CA LEU A 28 -2.56 3.74 -9.61
C LEU A 28 -2.90 5.20 -9.35
N ARG A 29 -2.24 6.14 -10.04
CA ARG A 29 -2.63 7.54 -9.93
C ARG A 29 -4.01 7.80 -10.52
N LEU A 30 -4.28 7.18 -11.65
CA LEU A 30 -5.57 7.33 -12.30
C LEU A 30 -6.69 6.75 -11.46
N ILE A 31 -6.45 5.60 -10.86
CA ILE A 31 -7.41 4.96 -9.96
C ILE A 31 -7.63 5.80 -8.71
N ASP A 32 -6.57 6.32 -8.13
CA ASP A 32 -6.66 7.13 -6.93
C ASP A 32 -7.46 8.41 -7.16
N GLN A 33 -7.35 8.99 -8.35
CA GLN A 33 -8.15 10.15 -8.72
C GLN A 33 -9.60 9.80 -8.98
N ALA A 34 -9.85 8.61 -9.52
CA ALA A 34 -11.21 8.20 -9.92
C ALA A 34 -12.04 7.73 -8.73
N ILE A 35 -11.41 7.25 -7.66
CA ILE A 35 -12.11 6.68 -6.52
C ILE A 35 -11.84 7.54 -5.28
N ASP A 36 -12.90 7.99 -4.63
CA ASP A 36 -12.80 8.62 -3.32
C ASP A 36 -12.92 7.52 -2.27
N TRP A 37 -11.79 7.16 -1.69
CA TRP A 37 -11.72 6.05 -0.74
C TRP A 37 -12.31 6.39 0.63
N SER A 38 -12.66 7.65 0.86
CA SER A 38 -13.15 8.07 2.19
C SER A 38 -14.44 7.36 2.60
N PHE A 39 -15.21 6.84 1.62
CA PHE A 39 -16.44 6.12 1.95
C PHE A 39 -16.19 4.90 2.83
N ILE A 40 -14.99 4.34 2.76
CA ILE A 40 -14.62 3.17 3.57
C ILE A 40 -14.62 3.51 5.05
N TYR A 41 -14.17 4.71 5.40
CA TYR A 41 -14.18 5.13 6.81
C TYR A 41 -15.61 5.12 7.36
N ASP A 42 -16.56 5.61 6.59
CA ASP A 42 -17.95 5.65 7.02
C ASP A 42 -18.54 4.25 7.19
N LEU A 43 -18.15 3.32 6.31
CA LEU A 43 -18.65 1.97 6.35
C LEU A 43 -18.17 1.18 7.57
N VAL A 44 -16.99 1.49 8.09
CA VAL A 44 -16.35 0.66 9.12
C VAL A 44 -16.16 1.38 10.45
N ILE A 45 -16.62 2.60 10.57
CA ILE A 45 -16.34 3.43 11.75
C ILE A 45 -16.78 2.76 13.04
N ASP A 46 -17.94 2.10 13.03
CA ASP A 46 -18.45 1.42 14.23
C ASP A 46 -17.58 0.25 14.62
N LYS A 47 -16.97 -0.43 13.65
CA LYS A 47 -16.12 -1.56 13.91
C LYS A 47 -14.78 -1.16 14.50
N TYR A 48 -14.30 0.02 14.12
CA TYR A 48 -13.04 0.54 14.63
C TYR A 48 -13.18 1.19 16.00
N SER A 49 -14.31 1.80 16.28
CA SER A 49 -14.53 2.47 17.56
C SER A 49 -14.57 1.48 18.74
N ALA A 50 -14.78 0.20 18.46
CA ALA A 50 -14.80 -0.84 19.50
C ALA A 50 -13.39 -1.21 19.97
N ASP A 51 -12.35 -0.78 19.27
CA ASP A 51 -10.95 -1.15 19.57
C ASP A 51 -10.26 -0.06 20.38
N ASN A 52 -10.83 0.31 21.50
CA ASN A 52 -10.28 1.36 22.34
C ASN A 52 -8.88 1.01 22.83
N GLY A 53 -7.95 1.97 22.71
CA GLY A 53 -6.63 1.86 23.28
C GLY A 53 -5.58 1.15 22.45
N ARG A 54 -5.93 0.67 21.26
CA ARG A 54 -4.96 0.06 20.35
C ARG A 54 -4.83 0.88 19.08
N PRO A 55 -3.60 1.09 18.58
CA PRO A 55 -3.43 1.67 17.25
C PRO A 55 -4.11 0.76 16.23
N SER A 56 -5.00 1.33 15.44
CA SER A 56 -5.71 0.59 14.40
C SER A 56 -5.05 0.84 13.06
N MET A 57 -5.02 -0.17 12.21
CA MET A 57 -4.59 0.03 10.83
C MET A 57 -5.64 0.82 10.08
N ASP A 58 -5.19 1.63 9.15
CA ASP A 58 -6.07 2.41 8.30
C ASP A 58 -6.95 1.45 7.48
N PRO A 59 -8.29 1.53 7.60
CA PRO A 59 -9.16 0.63 6.85
C PRO A 59 -9.04 0.81 5.34
N VAL A 60 -8.74 2.01 4.86
CA VAL A 60 -8.51 2.22 3.44
C VAL A 60 -7.29 1.43 2.97
N MET A 61 -6.22 1.44 3.76
CA MET A 61 -5.03 0.66 3.42
C MET A 61 -5.34 -0.83 3.41
N LEU A 62 -6.14 -1.32 4.38
CA LEU A 62 -6.52 -2.73 4.44
C LEU A 62 -7.30 -3.18 3.20
N ILE A 63 -8.06 -2.28 2.59
CA ILE A 63 -8.80 -2.58 1.37
C ILE A 63 -7.92 -2.43 0.14
N LYS A 64 -7.05 -1.42 0.12
CA LYS A 64 -6.19 -1.17 -1.03
C LYS A 64 -5.17 -2.29 -1.29
N ILE A 65 -4.72 -2.99 -0.24
CA ILE A 65 -3.74 -4.05 -0.42
C ILE A 65 -4.32 -5.24 -1.20
N PRO A 66 -5.49 -5.81 -0.81
CA PRO A 66 -6.13 -6.82 -1.65
C PRO A 66 -6.51 -6.30 -3.04
N PHE A 67 -6.83 -5.02 -3.13
CA PHE A 67 -7.12 -4.38 -4.41
C PHE A 67 -5.92 -4.46 -5.35
N ILE A 68 -4.72 -4.15 -4.84
CA ILE A 68 -3.49 -4.26 -5.62
C ILE A 68 -3.27 -5.72 -6.06
N GLN A 69 -3.48 -6.64 -5.15
CA GLN A 69 -3.33 -8.06 -5.47
C GLN A 69 -4.22 -8.47 -6.64
N TYR A 70 -5.47 -8.08 -6.58
CA TYR A 70 -6.43 -8.41 -7.62
C TYR A 70 -6.10 -7.70 -8.94
N LEU A 71 -5.82 -6.41 -8.86
CA LEU A 71 -5.58 -5.57 -10.04
C LEU A 71 -4.39 -6.08 -10.87
N TYR A 72 -3.32 -6.45 -10.18
CA TYR A 72 -2.09 -6.88 -10.85
C TYR A 72 -1.95 -8.39 -10.95
N GLY A 73 -2.97 -9.14 -10.53
CA GLY A 73 -2.94 -10.59 -10.64
C GLY A 73 -1.84 -11.26 -9.83
N ILE A 74 -1.55 -10.71 -8.65
CA ILE A 74 -0.49 -11.25 -7.82
C ILE A 74 -0.98 -12.55 -7.16
N ARG A 75 -0.09 -13.53 -7.09
CA ARG A 75 -0.41 -14.90 -6.70
C ARG A 75 -1.03 -15.02 -5.31
N SER A 76 -0.52 -14.27 -4.34
CA SER A 76 -0.93 -14.45 -2.96
C SER A 76 -0.79 -13.15 -2.20
N MET A 77 -1.41 -13.07 -1.03
CA MET A 77 -1.25 -11.93 -0.14
C MET A 77 0.20 -11.79 0.33
N ARG A 78 0.86 -12.92 0.61
CA ARG A 78 2.27 -12.89 1.00
C ARG A 78 3.13 -12.27 -0.08
N GLN A 79 2.91 -12.65 -1.33
CA GLN A 79 3.67 -12.09 -2.44
C GLN A 79 3.33 -10.62 -2.64
N THR A 80 2.07 -10.25 -2.45
CA THR A 80 1.65 -8.85 -2.54
C THR A 80 2.41 -7.99 -1.55
N VAL A 81 2.51 -8.42 -0.30
CA VAL A 81 3.25 -7.69 0.72
C VAL A 81 4.71 -7.55 0.35
N LYS A 82 5.32 -8.60 -0.17
CA LYS A 82 6.71 -8.54 -0.60
C LYS A 82 6.92 -7.54 -1.73
N GLU A 83 5.99 -7.49 -2.67
CA GLU A 83 6.11 -6.54 -3.78
C GLU A 83 5.90 -5.11 -3.30
N ILE A 84 5.00 -4.89 -2.37
CA ILE A 84 4.79 -3.55 -1.80
C ILE A 84 6.06 -3.05 -1.12
N GLU A 85 6.80 -3.94 -0.47
CA GLU A 85 8.03 -3.56 0.22
C GLU A 85 9.04 -2.88 -0.71
N VAL A 86 9.06 -3.24 -1.98
CA VAL A 86 10.05 -2.77 -2.94
C VAL A 86 9.47 -1.95 -4.09
N ASN A 87 8.17 -1.72 -4.10
CA ASN A 87 7.52 -1.01 -5.20
C ASN A 87 7.03 0.36 -4.72
N VAL A 88 7.66 1.41 -5.22
CA VAL A 88 7.34 2.76 -4.78
C VAL A 88 5.93 3.19 -5.17
N ALA A 89 5.44 2.76 -6.33
CA ALA A 89 4.09 3.10 -6.77
C ALA A 89 3.03 2.50 -5.85
N TYR A 90 3.25 1.26 -5.42
CA TYR A 90 2.34 0.62 -4.47
C TYR A 90 2.35 1.35 -3.13
N ARG A 91 3.54 1.73 -2.65
CA ARG A 91 3.66 2.50 -1.40
C ARG A 91 2.98 3.85 -1.50
N TRP A 92 3.16 4.52 -2.63
CA TRP A 92 2.50 5.80 -2.87
C TRP A 92 0.99 5.66 -2.80
N PHE A 93 0.46 4.62 -3.46
CA PHE A 93 -0.98 4.37 -3.50
C PHE A 93 -1.54 4.09 -2.09
N LEU A 94 -0.78 3.37 -1.27
CA LEU A 94 -1.19 3.00 0.08
C LEU A 94 -0.98 4.10 1.11
N GLY A 95 -0.19 5.11 0.79
CA GLY A 95 0.17 6.15 1.75
C GLY A 95 1.33 5.78 2.66
N LEU A 96 2.11 4.78 2.28
CA LEU A 96 3.28 4.36 3.07
C LEU A 96 4.51 5.14 2.63
N GLU A 97 5.29 5.60 3.60
CA GLU A 97 6.59 6.19 3.30
C GLU A 97 7.61 5.11 2.98
N MET A 98 8.76 5.51 2.42
CA MET A 98 9.75 4.56 1.94
C MET A 98 10.27 3.62 3.02
N MET A 99 10.33 4.08 4.27
CA MET A 99 10.86 3.29 5.37
C MET A 99 9.77 2.66 6.24
N ASP A 100 8.50 2.91 5.93
CA ASP A 100 7.41 2.32 6.68
C ASP A 100 7.36 0.82 6.47
N LYS A 101 7.01 0.09 7.53
CA LYS A 101 6.81 -1.34 7.43
C LYS A 101 5.47 -1.63 6.76
N VAL A 102 5.47 -2.63 5.88
CA VAL A 102 4.22 -3.12 5.30
C VAL A 102 3.62 -4.12 6.29
N PRO A 103 2.30 -4.04 6.54
CA PRO A 103 1.66 -4.98 7.47
C PRO A 103 1.87 -6.43 7.04
N HIS A 104 2.05 -7.30 8.02
CA HIS A 104 2.24 -8.71 7.76
C HIS A 104 0.96 -9.33 7.20
N PHE A 105 1.10 -10.28 6.28
CA PHE A 105 -0.07 -10.86 5.62
C PHE A 105 -1.05 -11.53 6.59
N SER A 106 -0.56 -12.11 7.68
CA SER A 106 -1.42 -12.73 8.69
C SER A 106 -2.29 -11.70 9.40
N THR A 107 -1.80 -10.47 9.53
CA THR A 107 -2.58 -9.38 10.11
C THR A 107 -3.83 -9.09 9.28
N PHE A 108 -3.71 -9.19 7.96
CA PHE A 108 -4.85 -8.97 7.08
C PHE A 108 -5.94 -10.00 7.31
N GLY A 109 -5.58 -11.27 7.41
CA GLY A 109 -6.54 -12.31 7.67
C GLY A 109 -7.32 -12.06 8.95
N LYS A 110 -6.63 -11.74 10.02
CA LYS A 110 -7.27 -11.47 11.30
C LYS A 110 -8.14 -10.23 11.25
N ASN A 111 -7.62 -9.14 10.72
CA ASN A 111 -8.39 -7.90 10.65
C ASN A 111 -9.60 -8.02 9.73
N TYR A 112 -9.42 -8.68 8.60
CA TYR A 112 -10.52 -8.88 7.67
C TYR A 112 -11.62 -9.71 8.33
N THR A 113 -11.26 -10.80 8.96
CA THR A 113 -12.23 -11.67 9.63
C THR A 113 -12.93 -10.95 10.77
N ARG A 114 -12.18 -10.21 11.59
CA ARG A 114 -12.74 -9.54 12.76
C ARG A 114 -13.62 -8.35 12.41
N ARG A 115 -13.17 -7.53 11.47
CA ARG A 115 -13.74 -6.21 11.24
C ARG A 115 -14.67 -6.14 10.05
N PHE A 116 -14.44 -6.98 9.04
CA PHE A 116 -15.16 -6.88 7.77
C PHE A 116 -16.01 -8.09 7.43
N LYS A 117 -16.02 -9.10 8.28
CA LYS A 117 -16.71 -10.35 8.00
C LYS A 117 -18.18 -10.15 7.61
N ASN A 118 -18.85 -9.21 8.24
CA ASN A 118 -20.27 -8.96 8.03
C ASN A 118 -20.53 -7.62 7.33
N THR A 119 -19.55 -7.13 6.61
CA THR A 119 -19.65 -5.83 5.92
C THR A 119 -20.05 -5.96 4.48
#